data_ce27bb3cae499bbec84c568b54258171
#
_entry.id   ce27bb3cae499bbec84c568b54258171
#
_cell.length_a   1.000
_cell.length_b   1.000
_cell.length_c   1.000
_cell.angle_alpha   90.00
_cell.angle_beta   90.00
_cell.angle_gamma   90.00
#
_symmetry.space_group_name_H-M   'P 1'
#
loop_
_entity.id
_entity.type
_entity.pdbx_description
1 polymer ?
#
loop_
_entity_poly.entity_id
_entity_poly.type
_entity_poly.pdbx_seq_one_letter_code
_entity_poly.pdbx_strand_id
1 'polypeptide(L)'
;MSILSRSNSKPIHGINKDREDSIALENNAHGKLAYYKWDLANQYIDPAAIGSADFIVHLAGAGVADKRWTEARKKEIANSRTQSSALIVSALKENPNHVKAVISASAIGWYGPDGSNTTAKKFVETDLHCHDFLGETCRVWEASIEPVTQLNKRLVILRTGIVLSNEGGA
;
A
#
# COMPACT_ATOMS: atom_id res chain seq x y z
N MET A 1 13.45 3.09 10.78
CA MET A 1 12.27 2.93 9.91
C MET A 1 12.72 3.13 8.47
N SER A 2 12.27 2.29 7.54
CA SER A 2 12.61 2.39 6.11
C SER A 2 11.38 2.84 5.33
N ILE A 3 11.55 3.76 4.37
CA ILE A 3 10.48 4.27 3.53
C ILE A 3 10.82 3.96 2.07
N LEU A 4 9.89 3.35 1.35
CA LEU A 4 9.96 3.22 -0.09
C LEU A 4 9.41 4.49 -0.75
N SER A 5 10.20 5.14 -1.60
CA SER A 5 9.82 6.37 -2.29
C SER A 5 9.92 6.20 -3.81
N ARG A 6 8.96 6.79 -4.54
CA ARG A 6 9.03 6.87 -6.00
C ARG A 6 10.05 7.93 -6.40
N SER A 7 10.85 7.66 -7.45
CA SER A 7 11.91 8.55 -7.95
C SER A 7 11.47 9.96 -8.34
N ASN A 8 10.15 10.23 -8.43
CA ASN A 8 9.56 11.51 -8.81
C ASN A 8 8.87 12.26 -7.64
N SER A 9 9.00 11.82 -6.42
CA SER A 9 8.53 12.62 -5.28
C SER A 9 9.41 13.85 -5.14
N LYS A 10 8.78 15.04 -5.03
CA LYS A 10 9.48 16.32 -4.77
C LYS A 10 10.46 16.10 -3.63
N PRO A 11 11.72 16.56 -3.76
CA PRO A 11 12.68 16.44 -2.68
C PRO A 11 12.10 17.14 -1.45
N ILE A 12 12.02 16.43 -0.34
CA ILE A 12 11.82 17.05 0.96
C ILE A 12 12.97 18.05 1.11
N HIS A 13 12.66 19.28 1.43
CA HIS A 13 13.58 20.41 1.47
C HIS A 13 14.90 20.02 2.16
N GLY A 14 16.02 20.00 1.43
CA GLY A 14 17.37 19.77 1.98
C GLY A 14 18.18 18.61 1.42
N ILE A 15 17.69 17.81 0.46
CA ILE A 15 18.46 16.71 -0.12
C ILE A 15 19.19 17.18 -1.38
N ASN A 16 20.52 17.07 -1.37
CA ASN A 16 21.40 17.43 -2.45
C ASN A 16 21.18 16.52 -3.68
N LYS A 17 20.99 17.13 -4.87
CA LYS A 17 20.60 16.49 -6.13
C LYS A 17 21.65 15.56 -6.79
N ASP A 18 22.87 15.48 -6.25
CA ASP A 18 24.03 14.92 -6.96
C ASP A 18 24.45 13.52 -6.51
N ARG A 19 23.56 12.75 -5.86
CA ARG A 19 23.84 11.36 -5.48
C ARG A 19 22.82 10.41 -6.06
N GLU A 20 23.16 9.81 -7.20
CA GLU A 20 22.32 8.86 -7.93
C GLU A 20 22.09 7.52 -7.21
N ASP A 21 22.83 7.18 -6.16
CA ASP A 21 22.77 5.86 -5.48
C ASP A 21 22.82 5.93 -3.95
N SER A 22 22.29 6.98 -3.32
CA SER A 22 22.45 7.09 -1.87
C SER A 22 21.16 6.88 -1.11
N ILE A 23 21.20 5.92 -0.20
CA ILE A 23 20.28 5.82 0.93
C ILE A 23 20.32 7.17 1.67
N ALA A 24 19.28 7.98 1.53
CA ALA A 24 19.16 9.20 2.32
C ALA A 24 18.82 8.79 3.76
N LEU A 25 19.76 9.03 4.69
CA LEU A 25 19.55 8.81 6.12
C LEU A 25 19.18 10.14 6.75
N GLU A 26 17.96 10.26 7.24
CA GLU A 26 17.54 11.39 8.08
C GLU A 26 17.44 10.95 9.55
N ASN A 27 18.11 11.70 10.42
CA ASN A 27 17.94 11.56 11.87
C ASN A 27 16.81 12.49 12.32
N ASN A 28 15.72 11.92 12.80
CA ASN A 28 14.66 12.69 13.43
C ASN A 28 14.48 12.26 14.90
N ALA A 29 13.62 12.95 15.65
CA ALA A 29 13.36 12.70 17.07
C ALA A 29 12.90 11.25 17.36
N HIS A 30 12.55 10.44 16.35
CA HIS A 30 12.04 9.08 16.47
C HIS A 30 12.98 8.01 15.90
N GLY A 31 14.25 8.35 15.57
CA GLY A 31 15.26 7.40 15.09
C GLY A 31 15.72 7.66 13.65
N LYS A 32 16.54 6.75 13.12
CA LYS A 32 17.08 6.85 11.76
C LYS A 32 16.01 6.47 10.74
N LEU A 33 15.81 7.35 9.75
CA LEU A 33 14.93 7.13 8.61
C LEU A 33 15.80 6.84 7.38
N ALA A 34 15.53 5.75 6.67
CA ALA A 34 16.22 5.39 5.45
C ALA A 34 15.20 5.36 4.28
N TYR A 35 15.57 5.96 3.16
CA TYR A 35 14.77 5.98 1.95
C TYR A 35 15.37 5.03 0.91
N TYR A 36 14.52 4.23 0.28
CA TYR A 36 14.89 3.25 -0.72
C TYR A 36 14.09 3.45 -1.99
N LYS A 37 14.69 3.12 -3.13
CA LYS A 37 14.03 3.22 -4.42
C LYS A 37 12.92 2.19 -4.57
N TRP A 38 11.81 2.65 -5.11
CA TRP A 38 10.67 1.86 -5.52
C TRP A 38 10.19 2.35 -6.89
N ASP A 39 10.06 1.45 -7.86
CA ASP A 39 9.64 1.77 -9.21
C ASP A 39 8.67 0.70 -9.74
N LEU A 40 7.38 1.04 -9.75
CA LEU A 40 6.34 0.14 -10.24
C LEU A 40 6.43 -0.10 -11.75
N ALA A 41 6.84 0.90 -12.52
CA ALA A 41 6.92 0.79 -13.98
C ALA A 41 8.00 -0.21 -14.40
N ASN A 42 9.13 -0.20 -13.68
CA ASN A 42 10.25 -1.11 -13.91
C ASN A 42 10.22 -2.35 -13.01
N GLN A 43 9.14 -2.56 -12.24
CA GLN A 43 8.98 -3.70 -11.32
C GLN A 43 10.16 -3.85 -10.36
N TYR A 44 10.64 -2.73 -9.79
CA TYR A 44 11.83 -2.67 -8.96
C TYR A 44 11.50 -2.22 -7.53
N ILE A 45 12.03 -2.94 -6.57
CA ILE A 45 12.19 -2.54 -5.16
C ILE A 45 13.65 -2.74 -4.80
N ASP A 46 14.27 -1.77 -4.12
CA ASP A 46 15.63 -1.93 -3.62
C ASP A 46 15.70 -3.14 -2.68
N PRO A 47 16.54 -4.15 -2.99
CA PRO A 47 16.67 -5.36 -2.17
C PRO A 47 17.09 -5.06 -0.71
N ALA A 48 17.84 -3.99 -0.47
CA ALA A 48 18.26 -3.59 0.86
C ALA A 48 17.07 -3.16 1.74
N ALA A 49 16.01 -2.59 1.14
CA ALA A 49 14.78 -2.28 1.86
C ALA A 49 14.12 -3.54 2.41
N ILE A 50 14.05 -4.58 1.59
CA ILE A 50 13.44 -5.86 1.96
C ILE A 50 14.32 -6.62 2.95
N GLY A 51 15.63 -6.67 2.71
CA GLY A 51 16.59 -7.36 3.57
C GLY A 51 16.74 -6.76 4.97
N SER A 52 16.48 -5.46 5.14
CA SER A 52 16.59 -4.76 6.42
C SER A 52 15.29 -4.70 7.22
N ALA A 53 14.16 -5.14 6.65
CA ALA A 53 12.85 -4.98 7.27
C ALA A 53 12.44 -6.21 8.11
N ASP A 54 11.96 -5.99 9.33
CA ASP A 54 11.22 -6.99 10.12
C ASP A 54 9.74 -7.03 9.78
N PHE A 55 9.16 -5.90 9.40
CA PHE A 55 7.75 -5.72 9.07
C PHE A 55 7.60 -4.81 7.86
N ILE A 56 6.61 -5.09 7.03
CA ILE A 56 6.23 -4.21 5.91
C ILE A 56 4.84 -3.66 6.19
N VAL A 57 4.68 -2.33 6.08
CA VAL A 57 3.38 -1.66 6.10
C VAL A 57 3.12 -1.13 4.69
N HIS A 58 2.15 -1.73 4.01
CA HIS A 58 1.80 -1.42 2.62
C HIS A 58 0.56 -0.54 2.55
N LEU A 59 0.77 0.74 2.28
CA LEU A 59 -0.29 1.76 2.17
C LEU A 59 -0.39 2.37 0.76
N ALA A 60 0.38 1.85 -0.20
CA ALA A 60 0.46 2.44 -1.53
C ALA A 60 -0.83 2.25 -2.33
N GLY A 61 -1.24 3.30 -3.00
CA GLY A 61 -2.39 3.31 -3.90
C GLY A 61 -2.69 4.73 -4.39
N ALA A 62 -3.29 4.87 -5.57
CA ALA A 62 -3.77 6.15 -6.07
C ALA A 62 -4.98 6.60 -5.24
N GLY A 63 -5.05 7.89 -4.89
CA GLY A 63 -6.17 8.45 -4.14
C GLY A 63 -7.51 8.24 -4.84
N VAL A 64 -8.52 7.81 -4.11
CA VAL A 64 -9.83 7.47 -4.67
C VAL A 64 -10.62 8.74 -5.00
N ALA A 65 -10.47 9.79 -4.18
CA ALA A 65 -11.21 11.04 -4.29
C ALA A 65 -10.52 12.13 -5.14
N ASP A 66 -9.27 11.92 -5.60
CA ASP A 66 -8.47 12.96 -6.27
C ASP A 66 -9.06 13.43 -7.60
N LYS A 67 -9.79 12.58 -8.32
CA LYS A 67 -10.29 12.84 -9.68
C LYS A 67 -11.62 12.13 -9.91
N ARG A 68 -12.39 12.63 -10.91
CA ARG A 68 -13.61 11.95 -11.37
C ARG A 68 -13.32 10.52 -11.83
N TRP A 69 -14.20 9.60 -11.52
CA TRP A 69 -14.10 8.18 -11.86
C TRP A 69 -14.48 7.92 -13.34
N THR A 70 -13.53 8.10 -14.22
CA THR A 70 -13.57 7.57 -15.58
C THR A 70 -13.10 6.11 -15.57
N GLU A 71 -13.34 5.35 -16.62
CA GLU A 71 -12.85 3.97 -16.72
C GLU A 71 -11.32 3.89 -16.62
N ALA A 72 -10.60 4.84 -17.22
CA ALA A 72 -9.14 4.94 -17.09
C ALA A 72 -8.72 5.19 -15.63
N ARG A 73 -9.46 6.07 -14.90
CA ARG A 73 -9.16 6.34 -13.48
C ARG A 73 -9.47 5.16 -12.58
N LYS A 74 -10.57 4.47 -12.81
CA LYS A 74 -10.91 3.23 -12.09
C LYS A 74 -9.82 2.17 -12.27
N LYS A 75 -9.34 1.99 -13.51
CA LYS A 75 -8.23 1.08 -13.80
C LYS A 75 -6.94 1.50 -13.09
N GLU A 76 -6.61 2.79 -13.05
CA GLU A 76 -5.46 3.32 -12.33
C GLU A 76 -5.57 3.02 -10.81
N ILE A 77 -6.75 3.26 -10.22
CA ILE A 77 -7.02 3.00 -8.80
C ILE A 77 -6.81 1.51 -8.46
N ALA A 78 -7.36 0.59 -9.25
CA ALA A 78 -7.19 -0.84 -9.04
C ALA A 78 -5.73 -1.28 -9.29
N ASN A 79 -5.14 -0.89 -10.42
CA ASN A 79 -3.80 -1.31 -10.81
C ASN A 79 -2.72 -0.79 -9.86
N SER A 80 -2.82 0.44 -9.37
CA SER A 80 -1.84 0.99 -8.42
C SER A 80 -1.74 0.13 -7.14
N ARG A 81 -2.82 -0.50 -6.73
CA ARG A 81 -2.91 -1.36 -5.55
C ARG A 81 -2.44 -2.79 -5.84
N THR A 82 -2.98 -3.38 -6.89
CA THR A 82 -2.65 -4.78 -7.24
C THR A 82 -1.21 -4.95 -7.69
N GLN A 83 -0.70 -4.02 -8.51
CA GLN A 83 0.69 -4.07 -8.98
C GLN A 83 1.70 -3.81 -7.86
N SER A 84 1.40 -2.87 -6.96
CA SER A 84 2.27 -2.62 -5.81
C SER A 84 2.31 -3.80 -4.84
N SER A 85 1.18 -4.44 -4.60
CA SER A 85 1.10 -5.66 -3.79
C SER A 85 1.89 -6.81 -4.42
N ALA A 86 1.67 -7.06 -5.72
CA ALA A 86 2.39 -8.10 -6.46
C ALA A 86 3.91 -7.87 -6.46
N LEU A 87 4.34 -6.62 -6.57
CA LEU A 87 5.77 -6.27 -6.52
C LEU A 87 6.38 -6.56 -5.13
N ILE A 88 5.65 -6.30 -4.03
CA ILE A 88 6.09 -6.69 -2.69
C ILE A 88 6.21 -8.21 -2.57
N VAL A 89 5.23 -8.96 -3.07
CA VAL A 89 5.26 -10.43 -3.06
C VAL A 89 6.48 -10.96 -3.83
N SER A 90 6.75 -10.45 -5.05
CA SER A 90 7.94 -10.83 -5.83
C SER A 90 9.23 -10.48 -5.09
N ALA A 91 9.34 -9.27 -4.55
CA ALA A 91 10.53 -8.85 -3.81
C ALA A 91 10.81 -9.73 -2.58
N LEU A 92 9.76 -10.11 -1.83
CA LEU A 92 9.88 -11.02 -0.70
C LEU A 92 10.28 -12.44 -1.10
N LYS A 93 9.89 -12.89 -2.29
CA LYS A 93 10.22 -14.21 -2.83
C LYS A 93 11.64 -14.28 -3.37
N GLU A 94 12.08 -13.20 -4.03
CA GLU A 94 13.31 -13.17 -4.81
C GLU A 94 14.54 -12.74 -3.98
N ASN A 95 14.32 -12.05 -2.87
CA ASN A 95 15.40 -11.51 -2.05
C ASN A 95 15.49 -12.19 -0.68
N PRO A 96 16.70 -12.48 -0.16
CA PRO A 96 16.89 -12.91 1.22
C PRO A 96 16.33 -11.87 2.19
N ASN A 97 15.48 -12.31 3.11
CA ASN A 97 14.86 -11.40 4.07
C ASN A 97 14.40 -12.13 5.33
N HIS A 98 14.18 -11.34 6.39
CA HIS A 98 13.69 -11.82 7.68
C HIS A 98 12.34 -11.19 8.08
N VAL A 99 11.61 -10.69 7.11
CA VAL A 99 10.27 -10.10 7.30
C VAL A 99 9.34 -11.12 7.97
N LYS A 100 8.75 -10.74 9.08
CA LYS A 100 7.84 -11.56 9.90
C LYS A 100 6.40 -11.38 9.52
N ALA A 101 6.00 -10.15 9.19
CA ALA A 101 4.63 -9.85 8.80
C ALA A 101 4.55 -8.72 7.78
N VAL A 102 3.50 -8.79 6.95
CA VAL A 102 3.07 -7.71 6.06
C VAL A 102 1.72 -7.22 6.53
N ILE A 103 1.60 -5.92 6.78
CA ILE A 103 0.38 -5.22 7.11
C ILE A 103 -0.05 -4.47 5.85
N SER A 104 -1.13 -4.90 5.21
CA SER A 104 -1.64 -4.29 4.00
C SER A 104 -2.90 -3.48 4.28
N ALA A 105 -2.96 -2.26 3.77
CA ALA A 105 -4.22 -1.54 3.74
C ALA A 105 -5.20 -2.22 2.78
N SER A 106 -6.46 -2.11 3.13
CA SER A 106 -7.66 -2.29 2.35
C SER A 106 -8.65 -1.19 2.77
N ALA A 107 -9.92 -1.31 2.45
CA ALA A 107 -10.89 -0.26 2.79
C ALA A 107 -12.28 -0.84 3.12
N ILE A 108 -13.07 -0.06 3.90
CA ILE A 108 -14.48 -0.37 4.18
C ILE A 108 -15.34 -0.42 2.91
N GLY A 109 -14.85 0.09 1.78
CA GLY A 109 -15.47 -0.12 0.47
C GLY A 109 -15.69 -1.58 0.11
N TRP A 110 -15.00 -2.52 0.78
CA TRP A 110 -15.30 -3.95 0.74
C TRP A 110 -16.78 -4.24 0.99
N TYR A 111 -17.37 -3.58 1.97
CA TYR A 111 -18.73 -3.85 2.41
C TYR A 111 -19.82 -3.12 1.61
N GLY A 112 -19.42 -2.13 0.79
CA GLY A 112 -20.35 -1.29 0.05
C GLY A 112 -21.06 -0.24 0.93
N PRO A 113 -22.06 0.48 0.37
CA PRO A 113 -22.80 1.49 1.10
C PRO A 113 -23.72 0.86 2.15
N ASP A 114 -23.97 1.60 3.22
CA ASP A 114 -25.00 1.24 4.18
C ASP A 114 -26.37 1.16 3.51
N GLY A 115 -27.11 0.09 3.78
CA GLY A 115 -28.46 -0.07 3.27
C GLY A 115 -29.39 1.03 3.81
N SER A 116 -30.40 1.39 3.05
CA SER A 116 -31.41 2.40 3.42
C SER A 116 -32.28 2.04 4.62
N ASN A 117 -32.11 0.86 5.20
CA ASN A 117 -32.86 0.42 6.39
C ASN A 117 -32.18 0.89 7.66
N THR A 118 -32.96 1.52 8.52
CA THR A 118 -32.60 2.16 9.80
C THR A 118 -31.94 1.27 10.87
N THR A 119 -31.83 -0.02 10.65
CA THR A 119 -31.02 -0.94 11.45
C THR A 119 -29.67 -1.09 10.79
N ALA A 120 -28.68 -0.31 11.26
CA ALA A 120 -27.30 -0.40 10.80
C ALA A 120 -26.81 -1.85 10.87
N LYS A 121 -26.61 -2.49 9.73
CA LYS A 121 -25.98 -3.81 9.66
C LYS A 121 -24.56 -3.68 10.22
N LYS A 122 -24.25 -4.49 11.21
CA LYS A 122 -22.86 -4.63 11.67
C LYS A 122 -22.12 -5.55 10.70
N PHE A 123 -21.09 -5.04 10.06
CA PHE A 123 -20.22 -5.83 9.21
C PHE A 123 -19.13 -6.52 10.04
N VAL A 124 -18.73 -7.70 9.59
CA VAL A 124 -17.62 -8.48 10.15
C VAL A 124 -16.66 -8.87 9.03
N GLU A 125 -15.45 -9.28 9.39
CA GLU A 125 -14.36 -9.57 8.44
C GLU A 125 -14.70 -10.72 7.47
N THR A 126 -15.61 -11.62 7.86
CA THR A 126 -16.04 -12.76 7.05
C THR A 126 -17.18 -12.44 6.08
N ASP A 127 -17.75 -11.23 6.14
CA ASP A 127 -18.77 -10.81 5.18
C ASP A 127 -18.20 -10.73 3.76
N LEU A 128 -19.02 -11.10 2.77
CA LEU A 128 -18.66 -11.02 1.36
C LEU A 128 -18.49 -9.55 0.93
N HIS A 129 -17.61 -9.35 -0.06
CA HIS A 129 -17.44 -8.02 -0.66
C HIS A 129 -18.69 -7.59 -1.45
N CYS A 130 -18.91 -6.29 -1.50
CA CYS A 130 -19.91 -5.69 -2.38
C CYS A 130 -19.47 -5.83 -3.86
N HIS A 131 -20.44 -6.01 -4.76
CA HIS A 131 -20.19 -6.15 -6.19
C HIS A 131 -20.13 -4.81 -6.93
N ASP A 132 -19.91 -3.70 -6.22
CA ASP A 132 -19.65 -2.41 -6.84
C ASP A 132 -18.14 -2.22 -7.14
N PHE A 133 -17.81 -1.07 -7.74
CA PHE A 133 -16.42 -0.76 -8.13
C PHE A 133 -15.46 -0.79 -6.93
N LEU A 134 -15.86 -0.26 -5.77
CA LEU A 134 -14.98 -0.19 -4.59
C LEU A 134 -14.82 -1.56 -3.94
N GLY A 135 -15.91 -2.32 -3.79
CA GLY A 135 -15.86 -3.67 -3.25
C GLY A 135 -15.01 -4.60 -4.10
N GLU A 136 -15.17 -4.54 -5.43
CA GLU A 136 -14.37 -5.33 -6.35
C GLU A 136 -12.89 -4.89 -6.34
N THR A 137 -12.62 -3.58 -6.23
CA THR A 137 -11.25 -3.07 -6.07
C THR A 137 -10.61 -3.60 -4.79
N CYS A 138 -11.32 -3.59 -3.66
CA CYS A 138 -10.81 -4.16 -2.41
C CYS A 138 -10.54 -5.66 -2.56
N ARG A 139 -11.43 -6.41 -3.19
CA ARG A 139 -11.29 -7.85 -3.42
C ARG A 139 -10.02 -8.17 -4.20
N VAL A 140 -9.79 -7.53 -5.33
CA VAL A 140 -8.58 -7.79 -6.14
C VAL A 140 -7.31 -7.29 -5.45
N TRP A 141 -7.41 -6.23 -4.66
CA TRP A 141 -6.30 -5.73 -3.86
C TRP A 141 -5.89 -6.74 -2.79
N GLU A 142 -6.83 -7.20 -1.96
CA GLU A 142 -6.56 -8.20 -0.92
C GLU A 142 -6.02 -9.49 -1.53
N ALA A 143 -6.61 -9.98 -2.62
CA ALA A 143 -6.13 -11.16 -3.34
C ALA A 143 -4.71 -11.01 -3.90
N SER A 144 -4.29 -9.80 -4.29
CA SER A 144 -2.95 -9.57 -4.85
C SER A 144 -1.82 -9.62 -3.81
N ILE A 145 -2.12 -9.45 -2.53
CA ILE A 145 -1.13 -9.53 -1.44
C ILE A 145 -1.19 -10.87 -0.69
N GLU A 146 -2.28 -11.63 -0.84
CA GLU A 146 -2.49 -12.91 -0.16
C GLU A 146 -1.33 -13.91 -0.33
N PRO A 147 -0.64 -14.01 -1.50
CA PRO A 147 0.48 -14.94 -1.66
C PRO A 147 1.64 -14.76 -0.68
N VAL A 148 1.71 -13.65 0.05
CA VAL A 148 2.65 -13.46 1.18
C VAL A 148 2.54 -14.59 2.21
N THR A 149 1.33 -15.12 2.43
CA THR A 149 1.08 -16.22 3.38
C THR A 149 1.79 -17.52 2.97
N GLN A 150 1.98 -17.75 1.68
CA GLN A 150 2.69 -18.91 1.13
C GLN A 150 4.21 -18.83 1.34
N LEU A 151 4.71 -17.64 1.72
CA LEU A 151 6.11 -17.38 2.05
C LEU A 151 6.40 -17.51 3.56
N ASN A 152 5.51 -18.16 4.31
CA ASN A 152 5.58 -18.30 5.78
C ASN A 152 5.64 -16.96 6.53
N LYS A 153 4.96 -15.93 6.00
CA LYS A 153 4.86 -14.61 6.61
C LYS A 153 3.41 -14.35 7.02
N ARG A 154 3.25 -13.71 8.17
CA ARG A 154 1.92 -13.29 8.63
C ARG A 154 1.41 -12.16 7.73
N LEU A 155 0.20 -12.29 7.22
CA LEU A 155 -0.53 -11.21 6.55
C LEU A 155 -1.58 -10.64 7.51
N VAL A 156 -1.63 -9.31 7.61
CA VAL A 156 -2.69 -8.57 8.28
C VAL A 156 -3.29 -7.60 7.27
N ILE A 157 -4.60 -7.66 7.06
CA ILE A 157 -5.33 -6.76 6.18
C ILE A 157 -6.13 -5.78 7.03
N LEU A 158 -5.96 -4.48 6.78
CA LEU A 158 -6.65 -3.42 7.49
C LEU A 158 -7.68 -2.78 6.56
N ARG A 159 -8.97 -3.11 6.71
CA ARG A 159 -10.08 -2.45 6.02
C ARG A 159 -10.37 -1.12 6.71
N THR A 160 -9.59 -0.10 6.34
CA THR A 160 -9.66 1.23 6.95
C THR A 160 -10.91 1.98 6.52
N GLY A 161 -11.48 2.77 7.44
CA GLY A 161 -12.53 3.73 7.16
C GLY A 161 -12.01 4.97 6.45
N ILE A 162 -12.85 6.00 6.39
CA ILE A 162 -12.46 7.31 5.86
C ILE A 162 -11.44 7.93 6.80
N VAL A 163 -10.28 8.29 6.24
CA VAL A 163 -9.23 8.99 6.95
C VAL A 163 -9.40 10.49 6.70
N LEU A 164 -9.62 11.25 7.76
CA LEU A 164 -9.74 12.71 7.71
C LEU A 164 -8.37 13.33 7.95
N SER A 165 -7.99 14.29 7.11
CA SER A 165 -6.74 15.04 7.21
C SER A 165 -6.94 16.47 6.71
N ASN A 166 -6.17 17.42 7.28
CA ASN A 166 -6.16 18.82 6.80
C ASN A 166 -5.42 18.97 5.46
N GLU A 167 -4.65 17.97 5.03
CA GLU A 167 -3.79 18.03 3.84
C GLU A 167 -4.28 17.14 2.70
N GLY A 168 -5.41 16.48 2.86
CA GLY A 168 -5.99 15.57 1.90
C GLY A 168 -6.61 14.35 2.57
N GLY A 169 -7.21 13.49 1.77
CA GLY A 169 -7.98 12.34 2.20
C GLY A 169 -9.30 12.29 1.43
N ALA A 170 -10.23 11.51 1.90
CA ALA A 170 -11.58 11.49 1.33
C ALA A 170 -12.43 12.57 1.95
#